data_c4ed2b62bd5b827450858072742c7b3a
#
_entry.id   c4ed2b62bd5b827450858072742c7b3a
#
_cell.length_a   1.000
_cell.length_b   1.000
_cell.length_c   1.000
_cell.angle_alpha   90.00
_cell.angle_beta   90.00
_cell.angle_gamma   90.00
#
_symmetry.space_group_name_H-M   'P 1'
#
loop_
_entity.id
_entity.type
_entity.pdbx_description
1 polymer ?
#
loop_
_entity_poly.entity_id
_entity_poly.type
_entity_poly.pdbx_seq_one_letter_code
_entity_poly.pdbx_strand_id
1 'polypeptide(L)'
;MGFASAGGRVLLAPLNTFDRHLLREWLQILGLVLAATCGLLVVQVLYDDFRSLRELGARGWVLGEYLGVTLPSFLALVLPMALLISLLYTLGKLHRANELTAMRAAGVGFGRLMTPIWIAGVLCCGLSWWLNTSVVPWSVEKSRSLKAELQFQHDAKVLTPDRTGAVYLVAFDNQRARRMWFLNRYSRFTLHAYGVSVTELDPKRRDTARIVAAEAWFDAARHGWIFKNGRALTYAPETGELLADQPFTEKFAAGYDEKPELMLLIDQRPIDLSLHELREIIGYLTAEHSPKLVNYEVRYFGLIADTLGPLIVIAIAIPFAVSGVRVNPAVGVSKSIGLFFLYYVLANFATSLATKGLLEPDLAAWVPNVGLAALAAWFFARLR
;
A
#
# COMPACT_ATOMS: atom_id res chain seq x y z
N MET A 1 54.86 -16.43 -2.74
CA MET A 1 54.27 -17.31 -3.77
C MET A 1 53.01 -17.95 -3.21
N GLY A 2 51.89 -17.78 -3.83
CA GLY A 2 50.69 -18.60 -3.63
C GLY A 2 49.61 -18.04 -2.67
N PHE A 3 49.02 -16.84 -2.93
CA PHE A 3 47.72 -16.52 -2.43
C PHE A 3 46.67 -17.15 -3.38
N ALA A 4 46.15 -18.31 -3.01
CA ALA A 4 45.08 -18.97 -3.74
C ALA A 4 43.75 -18.72 -3.05
N SER A 5 42.95 -17.87 -3.65
CA SER A 5 41.51 -18.02 -3.97
C SER A 5 40.71 -18.96 -3.01
N ALA A 6 40.19 -18.41 -1.91
CA ALA A 6 39.17 -19.04 -1.07
C ALA A 6 37.81 -18.24 -1.13
N GLY A 7 37.44 -17.78 -2.31
CA GLY A 7 36.28 -16.89 -2.49
C GLY A 7 35.14 -17.49 -3.30
N GLY A 8 34.69 -18.74 -3.06
CA GLY A 8 33.72 -19.29 -3.98
C GLY A 8 32.75 -20.38 -3.50
N ARG A 9 32.71 -20.74 -2.22
CA ARG A 9 31.84 -21.86 -1.77
C ARG A 9 31.11 -21.65 -0.46
N VAL A 10 30.64 -20.45 -0.16
CA VAL A 10 29.97 -20.15 1.12
C VAL A 10 28.45 -20.30 1.08
N LEU A 11 27.84 -20.42 -0.10
CA LEU A 11 26.36 -20.26 -0.23
C LEU A 11 25.53 -21.55 -0.20
N LEU A 12 26.12 -22.76 -0.21
CA LEU A 12 25.36 -24.03 -0.25
C LEU A 12 25.96 -25.13 0.66
N ALA A 13 26.54 -24.76 1.78
CA ALA A 13 26.87 -25.79 2.80
C ALA A 13 25.56 -26.28 3.44
N PRO A 14 25.34 -27.60 3.66
CA PRO A 14 24.16 -28.11 4.33
C PRO A 14 23.99 -27.42 5.67
N LEU A 15 22.76 -27.07 6.03
CA LEU A 15 22.40 -26.45 7.31
C LEU A 15 22.95 -27.31 8.44
N ASN A 16 23.91 -26.77 9.20
CA ASN A 16 24.46 -27.43 10.36
C ASN A 16 23.39 -27.52 11.46
N THR A 17 23.62 -28.43 12.43
CA THR A 17 22.71 -28.59 13.58
C THR A 17 22.48 -27.26 14.31
N PHE A 18 23.48 -26.38 14.37
CA PHE A 18 23.37 -25.03 14.93
C PHE A 18 22.49 -24.12 14.12
N ASP A 19 22.61 -24.13 12.80
CA ASP A 19 21.78 -23.31 11.89
C ASP A 19 20.30 -23.68 12.05
N ARG A 20 20.04 -24.99 12.15
CA ARG A 20 18.70 -25.53 12.36
C ARG A 20 18.14 -25.18 13.74
N HIS A 21 18.96 -25.23 14.77
CA HIS A 21 18.58 -24.84 16.14
C HIS A 21 18.21 -23.36 16.19
N LEU A 22 19.11 -22.49 15.69
CA LEU A 22 18.93 -21.06 15.64
C LEU A 22 17.64 -20.67 14.87
N LEU A 23 17.47 -21.22 13.68
CA LEU A 23 16.27 -20.96 12.86
C LEU A 23 15.00 -21.44 13.53
N ARG A 24 15.01 -22.63 14.15
CA ARG A 24 13.84 -23.16 14.85
C ARG A 24 13.42 -22.28 16.02
N GLU A 25 14.36 -21.91 16.88
CA GLU A 25 14.11 -21.01 18.01
C GLU A 25 13.56 -19.66 17.52
N TRP A 26 14.19 -19.08 16.50
CA TRP A 26 13.75 -17.81 15.98
C TRP A 26 12.38 -17.88 15.29
N LEU A 27 12.12 -18.87 14.44
CA LEU A 27 10.82 -19.03 13.76
C LEU A 27 9.67 -19.28 14.72
N GLN A 28 9.93 -20.00 15.85
CA GLN A 28 8.92 -20.17 16.90
C GLN A 28 8.54 -18.82 17.53
N ILE A 29 9.54 -18.00 17.87
CA ILE A 29 9.29 -16.67 18.43
C ILE A 29 8.65 -15.74 17.39
N LEU A 30 9.10 -15.78 16.14
CA LEU A 30 8.52 -15.02 15.06
C LEU A 30 7.02 -15.36 14.87
N GLY A 31 6.70 -16.66 14.84
CA GLY A 31 5.31 -17.12 14.74
C GLY A 31 4.44 -16.65 15.91
N LEU A 32 4.99 -16.69 17.12
CA LEU A 32 4.28 -16.21 18.32
C LEU A 32 4.05 -14.69 18.26
N VAL A 33 5.05 -13.91 17.89
CA VAL A 33 4.95 -12.44 17.77
C VAL A 33 3.98 -12.07 16.66
N LEU A 34 4.05 -12.74 15.51
CA LEU A 34 3.10 -12.53 14.40
C LEU A 34 1.66 -12.84 14.86
N ALA A 35 1.45 -14.00 15.51
CA ALA A 35 0.12 -14.38 15.97
C ALA A 35 -0.44 -13.39 17.00
N ALA A 36 0.38 -12.95 17.96
CA ALA A 36 -0.03 -11.98 18.96
C ALA A 36 -0.37 -10.61 18.33
N THR A 37 0.47 -10.12 17.43
CA THR A 37 0.27 -8.82 16.79
C THR A 37 -0.92 -8.85 15.83
N CYS A 38 -1.05 -9.90 15.00
CA CYS A 38 -2.21 -10.07 14.13
C CYS A 38 -3.51 -10.23 14.95
N GLY A 39 -3.46 -10.96 16.07
CA GLY A 39 -4.60 -11.09 16.96
C GLY A 39 -5.06 -9.74 17.53
N LEU A 40 -4.13 -8.89 17.92
CA LEU A 40 -4.43 -7.54 18.38
C LEU A 40 -5.07 -6.67 17.28
N LEU A 41 -4.55 -6.76 16.04
CA LEU A 41 -5.13 -6.04 14.90
C LEU A 41 -6.51 -6.57 14.52
N VAL A 42 -6.76 -7.88 14.63
CA VAL A 42 -8.10 -8.45 14.46
C VAL A 42 -9.09 -7.87 15.47
N VAL A 43 -8.66 -7.73 16.74
CA VAL A 43 -9.51 -7.10 17.78
C VAL A 43 -9.78 -5.64 17.43
N GLN A 44 -8.80 -4.92 16.90
CA GLN A 44 -8.98 -3.52 16.46
C GLN A 44 -9.99 -3.44 15.31
N VAL A 45 -9.87 -4.28 14.28
CA VAL A 45 -10.81 -4.32 13.16
C VAL A 45 -12.22 -4.67 13.62
N LEU A 46 -12.32 -5.63 14.54
CA LEU A 46 -13.60 -5.93 15.17
C LEU A 46 -14.20 -4.71 15.87
N TYR A 47 -13.40 -3.97 16.61
CA TYR A 47 -13.87 -2.76 17.29
C TYR A 47 -14.34 -1.68 16.31
N ASP A 48 -13.56 -1.44 15.25
CA ASP A 48 -13.83 -0.37 14.28
C ASP A 48 -15.00 -0.71 13.34
N ASP A 49 -15.05 -1.94 12.84
CA ASP A 49 -15.97 -2.35 11.76
C ASP A 49 -17.18 -3.16 12.24
N PHE A 50 -17.15 -3.76 13.45
CA PHE A 50 -18.20 -4.67 13.92
C PHE A 50 -19.58 -4.01 13.94
N ARG A 51 -19.64 -2.78 14.44
CA ARG A 51 -20.91 -2.05 14.55
C ARG A 51 -21.49 -1.76 13.16
N SER A 52 -20.68 -1.23 12.25
CA SER A 52 -21.11 -0.92 10.90
C SER A 52 -21.53 -2.16 10.11
N LEU A 53 -20.78 -3.26 10.20
CA LEU A 53 -21.13 -4.53 9.56
C LEU A 53 -22.42 -5.14 10.13
N ARG A 54 -22.64 -5.03 11.45
CA ARG A 54 -23.86 -5.51 12.08
C ARG A 54 -25.08 -4.67 11.71
N GLU A 55 -24.94 -3.35 11.61
CA GLU A 55 -26.00 -2.44 11.14
C GLU A 55 -26.40 -2.75 9.69
N LEU A 56 -25.43 -3.17 8.85
CA LEU A 56 -25.66 -3.66 7.49
C LEU A 56 -26.28 -5.07 7.42
N GLY A 57 -26.51 -5.71 8.58
CA GLY A 57 -27.15 -7.02 8.66
C GLY A 57 -26.21 -8.20 8.44
N ALA A 58 -24.89 -8.03 8.60
CA ALA A 58 -23.92 -9.10 8.51
C ALA A 58 -24.19 -10.20 9.54
N ARG A 59 -24.31 -11.44 9.07
CA ARG A 59 -24.41 -12.63 9.93
C ARG A 59 -23.00 -13.01 10.43
N GLY A 60 -22.92 -13.77 11.53
CA GLY A 60 -21.64 -14.16 12.14
C GLY A 60 -20.65 -14.81 11.18
N TRP A 61 -21.12 -15.61 10.21
CA TRP A 61 -20.28 -16.19 9.16
C TRP A 61 -19.63 -15.15 8.26
N VAL A 62 -20.40 -14.17 7.79
CA VAL A 62 -19.90 -13.09 6.93
C VAL A 62 -18.87 -12.24 7.66
N LEU A 63 -19.06 -12.03 8.95
CA LEU A 63 -18.09 -11.35 9.80
C LEU A 63 -16.78 -12.14 9.89
N GLY A 64 -16.84 -13.47 10.05
CA GLY A 64 -15.67 -14.36 10.04
C GLY A 64 -14.94 -14.33 8.68
N GLU A 65 -15.68 -14.36 7.58
CA GLU A 65 -15.14 -14.23 6.23
C GLU A 65 -14.45 -12.87 6.04
N TYR A 66 -15.08 -11.78 6.45
CA TYR A 66 -14.51 -10.44 6.40
C TYR A 66 -13.20 -10.33 7.17
N LEU A 67 -13.14 -10.86 8.39
CA LEU A 67 -11.92 -10.87 9.19
C LEU A 67 -10.83 -11.71 8.55
N GLY A 68 -11.17 -12.91 8.05
CA GLY A 68 -10.22 -13.80 7.37
C GLY A 68 -9.62 -13.19 6.11
N VAL A 69 -10.44 -12.45 5.35
CA VAL A 69 -9.99 -11.75 4.14
C VAL A 69 -9.17 -10.49 4.49
N THR A 70 -9.47 -9.80 5.58
CA THR A 70 -8.76 -8.57 5.98
C THR A 70 -7.41 -8.88 6.63
N LEU A 71 -7.25 -10.05 7.28
CA LEU A 71 -6.03 -10.43 7.98
C LEU A 71 -4.74 -10.35 7.14
N PRO A 72 -4.71 -10.83 5.88
CA PRO A 72 -3.50 -10.76 5.06
C PRO A 72 -2.99 -9.35 4.80
N SER A 73 -3.86 -8.34 4.77
CA SER A 73 -3.44 -6.94 4.56
C SER A 73 -2.54 -6.43 5.69
N PHE A 74 -2.69 -6.96 6.90
CA PHE A 74 -1.85 -6.59 8.04
C PHE A 74 -0.48 -7.25 8.03
N LEU A 75 -0.34 -8.41 7.39
CA LEU A 75 0.92 -9.16 7.41
C LEU A 75 2.08 -8.36 6.83
N ALA A 76 1.85 -7.60 5.75
CA ALA A 76 2.88 -6.76 5.14
C ALA A 76 3.39 -5.67 6.08
N LEU A 77 2.50 -5.09 6.89
CA LEU A 77 2.82 -4.05 7.87
C LEU A 77 3.50 -4.63 9.11
N VAL A 78 3.03 -5.77 9.59
CA VAL A 78 3.48 -6.39 10.85
C VAL A 78 4.80 -7.13 10.69
N LEU A 79 5.08 -7.68 9.51
CA LEU A 79 6.24 -8.54 9.26
C LEU A 79 7.59 -7.89 9.67
N PRO A 80 7.92 -6.66 9.27
CA PRO A 80 9.19 -6.02 9.67
C PRO A 80 9.31 -5.85 11.19
N MET A 81 8.23 -5.44 11.86
CA MET A 81 8.22 -5.30 13.33
C MET A 81 8.36 -6.64 14.04
N ALA A 82 7.65 -7.66 13.58
CA ALA A 82 7.72 -8.99 14.14
C ALA A 82 9.12 -9.60 13.96
N LEU A 83 9.75 -9.38 12.81
CA LEU A 83 11.15 -9.77 12.57
C LEU A 83 12.10 -9.09 13.54
N LEU A 84 11.97 -7.78 13.77
CA LEU A 84 12.79 -7.04 14.71
C LEU A 84 12.69 -7.62 16.13
N ILE A 85 11.46 -7.70 16.64
CA ILE A 85 11.19 -8.12 18.01
C ILE A 85 11.64 -9.58 18.22
N SER A 86 11.27 -10.48 17.30
CA SER A 86 11.61 -11.90 17.40
C SER A 86 13.11 -12.13 17.34
N LEU A 87 13.82 -11.42 16.45
CA LEU A 87 15.26 -11.56 16.30
C LEU A 87 16.03 -11.05 17.54
N LEU A 88 15.64 -9.86 18.03
CA LEU A 88 16.23 -9.30 19.26
C LEU A 88 16.02 -10.22 20.46
N TYR A 89 14.82 -10.76 20.61
CA TYR A 89 14.49 -11.69 21.69
C TYR A 89 15.30 -12.98 21.58
N THR A 90 15.33 -13.60 20.39
CA THR A 90 16.01 -14.88 20.16
C THR A 90 17.52 -14.75 20.36
N LEU A 91 18.16 -13.78 19.71
CA LEU A 91 19.61 -13.55 19.86
C LEU A 91 19.97 -13.15 21.28
N GLY A 92 19.13 -12.34 21.94
CA GLY A 92 19.30 -11.97 23.34
C GLY A 92 19.15 -13.17 24.28
N LYS A 93 18.26 -14.13 24.00
CA LYS A 93 18.10 -15.39 24.74
C LYS A 93 19.34 -16.27 24.60
N LEU A 94 19.77 -16.53 23.36
CA LEU A 94 20.95 -17.34 23.05
C LEU A 94 22.24 -16.74 23.64
N HIS A 95 22.31 -15.42 23.67
CA HIS A 95 23.43 -14.70 24.25
C HIS A 95 23.48 -14.87 25.78
N ARG A 96 22.35 -14.70 26.46
CA ARG A 96 22.25 -14.92 27.93
C ARG A 96 22.53 -16.36 28.34
N ALA A 97 22.17 -17.33 27.50
CA ALA A 97 22.52 -18.74 27.69
C ALA A 97 24.00 -19.06 27.41
N ASN A 98 24.80 -18.05 27.03
CA ASN A 98 26.19 -18.20 26.59
C ASN A 98 26.39 -19.10 25.35
N GLU A 99 25.32 -19.47 24.66
CA GLU A 99 25.39 -20.32 23.47
C GLU A 99 26.17 -19.64 22.34
N LEU A 100 25.90 -18.35 22.08
CA LEU A 100 26.65 -17.57 21.09
C LEU A 100 28.12 -17.46 21.43
N THR A 101 28.44 -17.30 22.72
CA THR A 101 29.82 -17.23 23.20
C THR A 101 30.55 -18.58 23.06
N ALA A 102 29.86 -19.67 23.37
CA ALA A 102 30.40 -21.03 23.21
C ALA A 102 30.69 -21.37 21.75
N MET A 103 29.77 -21.01 20.82
CA MET A 103 29.97 -21.19 19.38
C MET A 103 31.16 -20.40 18.84
N ARG A 104 31.36 -19.16 19.31
CA ARG A 104 32.54 -18.35 18.95
C ARG A 104 33.83 -18.91 19.52
N ALA A 105 33.81 -19.41 20.77
CA ALA A 105 34.96 -20.10 21.39
C ALA A 105 35.33 -21.38 20.65
N ALA A 106 34.36 -22.08 20.04
CA ALA A 106 34.58 -23.22 19.16
C ALA A 106 35.14 -22.86 17.77
N GLY A 107 35.45 -21.57 17.51
CA GLY A 107 36.08 -21.11 16.27
C GLY A 107 35.07 -20.73 15.16
N VAL A 108 33.76 -20.73 15.43
CA VAL A 108 32.78 -20.32 14.44
C VAL A 108 32.78 -18.79 14.31
N GLY A 109 33.14 -18.29 13.14
CA GLY A 109 33.15 -16.86 12.86
C GLY A 109 31.73 -16.24 12.94
N PHE A 110 31.64 -15.01 13.43
CA PHE A 110 30.37 -14.30 13.61
C PHE A 110 29.53 -14.20 12.33
N GLY A 111 30.18 -13.90 11.19
CA GLY A 111 29.47 -13.83 9.88
C GLY A 111 28.84 -15.18 9.51
N ARG A 112 29.51 -16.30 9.76
CA ARG A 112 28.97 -17.65 9.50
C ARG A 112 27.79 -17.96 10.41
N LEU A 113 27.84 -17.53 11.65
CA LEU A 113 26.77 -17.73 12.63
C LEU A 113 25.48 -16.98 12.22
N MET A 114 25.62 -15.80 11.60
CA MET A 114 24.46 -14.98 11.16
C MET A 114 23.96 -15.32 9.75
N THR A 115 24.68 -16.18 9.00
CA THR A 115 24.30 -16.55 7.62
C THR A 115 22.85 -17.07 7.50
N PRO A 116 22.35 -17.98 8.37
CA PRO A 116 20.98 -18.47 8.27
C PRO A 116 19.93 -17.36 8.43
N ILE A 117 20.22 -16.37 9.28
CA ILE A 117 19.34 -15.23 9.51
C ILE A 117 19.28 -14.35 8.26
N TRP A 118 20.42 -14.10 7.61
CA TRP A 118 20.47 -13.34 6.35
C TRP A 118 19.71 -14.03 5.21
N ILE A 119 19.87 -15.36 5.08
CA ILE A 119 19.13 -16.15 4.09
C ILE A 119 17.62 -16.04 4.34
N ALA A 120 17.19 -16.22 5.58
CA ALA A 120 15.79 -16.05 5.95
C ALA A 120 15.32 -14.62 5.72
N GLY A 121 16.15 -13.61 5.93
CA GLY A 121 15.85 -12.22 5.61
C GLY A 121 15.58 -11.99 4.12
N VAL A 122 16.39 -12.58 3.23
CA VAL A 122 16.17 -12.54 1.79
C VAL A 122 14.84 -13.22 1.41
N LEU A 123 14.54 -14.37 2.02
CA LEU A 123 13.24 -15.06 1.84
C LEU A 123 12.07 -14.19 2.32
N CYS A 124 12.24 -13.50 3.46
CA CYS A 124 11.24 -12.57 3.96
C CYS A 124 11.05 -11.35 3.04
N CYS A 125 12.09 -10.88 2.34
CA CYS A 125 11.93 -9.85 1.31
C CYS A 125 11.12 -10.37 0.12
N GLY A 126 11.38 -11.58 -0.35
CA GLY A 126 10.56 -12.23 -1.38
C GLY A 126 9.10 -12.39 -0.95
N LEU A 127 8.88 -12.80 0.32
CA LEU A 127 7.55 -12.88 0.91
C LEU A 127 6.89 -11.50 0.99
N SER A 128 7.61 -10.47 1.44
CA SER A 128 7.11 -9.09 1.51
C SER A 128 6.72 -8.55 0.13
N TRP A 129 7.54 -8.83 -0.89
CA TRP A 129 7.22 -8.50 -2.28
C TRP A 129 5.92 -9.18 -2.73
N TRP A 130 5.80 -10.48 -2.54
CA TRP A 130 4.60 -11.24 -2.91
C TRP A 130 3.36 -10.77 -2.15
N LEU A 131 3.48 -10.50 -0.84
CA LEU A 131 2.40 -9.91 -0.06
C LEU A 131 1.94 -8.58 -0.64
N ASN A 132 2.86 -7.65 -0.88
CA ASN A 132 2.53 -6.29 -1.34
C ASN A 132 1.99 -6.25 -2.78
N THR A 133 2.45 -7.16 -3.65
CA THR A 133 2.04 -7.14 -5.08
C THR A 133 0.79 -7.94 -5.35
N SER A 134 0.49 -8.97 -4.57
CA SER A 134 -0.59 -9.93 -4.88
C SER A 134 -1.60 -10.08 -3.74
N VAL A 135 -1.12 -10.36 -2.52
CA VAL A 135 -2.01 -10.75 -1.41
C VAL A 135 -2.72 -9.55 -0.80
N VAL A 136 -2.00 -8.47 -0.53
CA VAL A 136 -2.58 -7.25 0.06
C VAL A 136 -3.61 -6.61 -0.85
N PRO A 137 -3.34 -6.39 -2.17
CA PRO A 137 -4.36 -5.86 -3.09
C PRO A 137 -5.60 -6.74 -3.16
N TRP A 138 -5.41 -8.05 -3.29
CA TRP A 138 -6.54 -9.00 -3.28
C TRP A 138 -7.36 -8.92 -1.98
N SER A 139 -6.67 -8.86 -0.84
CA SER A 139 -7.28 -8.74 0.50
C SER A 139 -8.11 -7.46 0.62
N VAL A 140 -7.54 -6.32 0.23
CA VAL A 140 -8.22 -5.02 0.26
C VAL A 140 -9.41 -4.99 -0.68
N GLU A 141 -9.25 -5.45 -1.93
CA GLU A 141 -10.33 -5.49 -2.92
C GLU A 141 -11.48 -6.41 -2.46
N LYS A 142 -11.16 -7.61 -1.96
CA LYS A 142 -12.17 -8.55 -1.46
C LYS A 142 -12.90 -8.02 -0.22
N SER A 143 -12.19 -7.39 0.72
CA SER A 143 -12.83 -6.79 1.89
C SER A 143 -13.75 -5.63 1.53
N ARG A 144 -13.36 -4.80 0.53
CA ARG A 144 -14.21 -3.74 -0.03
C ARG A 144 -15.45 -4.32 -0.72
N SER A 145 -15.26 -5.34 -1.56
CA SER A 145 -16.38 -5.97 -2.27
C SER A 145 -17.40 -6.58 -1.31
N LEU A 146 -16.93 -7.22 -0.22
CA LEU A 146 -17.82 -7.74 0.82
C LEU A 146 -18.60 -6.62 1.54
N LYS A 147 -17.95 -5.51 1.90
CA LYS A 147 -18.64 -4.35 2.48
C LYS A 147 -19.65 -3.75 1.50
N ALA A 148 -19.26 -3.58 0.23
CA ALA A 148 -20.12 -3.04 -0.81
C ALA A 148 -21.34 -3.96 -1.07
N GLU A 149 -21.15 -5.28 -1.07
CA GLU A 149 -22.23 -6.26 -1.21
C GLU A 149 -23.22 -6.20 -0.04
N LEU A 150 -22.72 -6.13 1.21
CA LEU A 150 -23.57 -5.98 2.39
C LEU A 150 -24.34 -4.67 2.36
N GLN A 151 -23.68 -3.58 1.99
CA GLN A 151 -24.32 -2.27 1.87
C GLN A 151 -25.38 -2.30 0.77
N PHE A 152 -25.09 -2.93 -0.36
CA PHE A 152 -26.07 -3.12 -1.44
C PHE A 152 -27.29 -3.89 -0.97
N GLN A 153 -27.10 -5.02 -0.27
CA GLN A 153 -28.21 -5.83 0.24
C GLN A 153 -29.05 -5.10 1.31
N HIS A 154 -28.42 -4.26 2.11
CA HIS A 154 -29.10 -3.41 3.06
C HIS A 154 -29.88 -2.30 2.34
N ASP A 155 -29.22 -1.58 1.43
CA ASP A 155 -29.80 -0.47 0.69
C ASP A 155 -30.92 -0.92 -0.24
N ALA A 156 -30.81 -2.10 -0.85
CA ALA A 156 -31.87 -2.70 -1.66
C ALA A 156 -33.16 -2.98 -0.89
N LYS A 157 -33.08 -3.13 0.44
CA LYS A 157 -34.27 -3.31 1.30
C LYS A 157 -34.87 -1.99 1.78
N VAL A 158 -34.06 -0.93 1.85
CA VAL A 158 -34.42 0.36 2.49
C VAL A 158 -34.57 1.48 1.46
N LEU A 159 -33.81 1.42 0.36
CA LEU A 159 -33.74 2.47 -0.66
C LEU A 159 -34.35 2.03 -2.00
N THR A 160 -34.61 3.01 -2.86
CA THR A 160 -35.02 2.76 -4.25
C THR A 160 -33.83 2.21 -5.07
N PRO A 161 -34.08 1.40 -6.13
CA PRO A 161 -33.03 0.73 -6.92
C PRO A 161 -31.95 1.67 -7.48
N ASP A 162 -32.31 2.92 -7.77
CA ASP A 162 -31.42 3.94 -8.32
C ASP A 162 -30.47 4.56 -7.28
N ARG A 163 -30.69 4.31 -5.98
CA ARG A 163 -29.83 4.77 -4.87
C ARG A 163 -28.93 3.67 -4.29
N THR A 164 -29.16 2.45 -4.69
CA THR A 164 -28.48 1.27 -4.17
C THR A 164 -27.04 1.19 -4.69
N GLY A 165 -26.05 1.02 -3.81
CA GLY A 165 -24.63 0.83 -4.17
C GLY A 165 -23.98 2.01 -4.88
N ALA A 166 -24.43 3.22 -4.60
CA ALA A 166 -23.96 4.43 -5.28
C ALA A 166 -22.70 5.03 -4.66
N VAL A 167 -21.78 5.45 -5.51
CA VAL A 167 -20.70 6.40 -5.15
C VAL A 167 -21.20 7.81 -5.43
N TYR A 168 -21.04 8.70 -4.46
CA TYR A 168 -21.52 10.07 -4.55
C TYR A 168 -20.40 11.06 -4.81
N LEU A 169 -20.69 12.13 -5.54
CA LEU A 169 -19.83 13.29 -5.74
C LEU A 169 -18.50 12.97 -6.40
N VAL A 170 -18.52 12.20 -7.51
CA VAL A 170 -17.30 11.92 -8.28
C VAL A 170 -16.97 13.14 -9.15
N ALA A 171 -15.80 13.71 -8.94
CA ALA A 171 -15.26 14.82 -9.73
C ALA A 171 -13.99 14.38 -10.45
N PHE A 172 -13.94 14.56 -11.76
CA PHE A 172 -12.82 14.15 -12.59
C PHE A 172 -12.47 15.26 -13.60
N ASP A 173 -11.21 15.69 -13.58
CA ASP A 173 -10.68 16.72 -14.48
C ASP A 173 -9.72 16.07 -15.49
N ASN A 174 -10.15 15.94 -16.73
CA ASN A 174 -9.33 15.50 -17.85
C ASN A 174 -8.69 16.74 -18.51
N GLN A 175 -7.49 17.09 -18.12
CA GLN A 175 -6.79 18.27 -18.64
C GLN A 175 -6.42 18.11 -20.11
N ARG A 176 -6.12 16.89 -20.58
CA ARG A 176 -5.75 16.61 -21.97
C ARG A 176 -6.94 16.83 -22.91
N ALA A 177 -8.10 16.30 -22.55
CA ALA A 177 -9.32 16.50 -23.30
C ALA A 177 -9.98 17.84 -22.95
N ARG A 178 -9.47 18.57 -21.95
CA ARG A 178 -10.04 19.83 -21.42
C ARG A 178 -11.50 19.67 -21.04
N ARG A 179 -11.81 18.57 -20.33
CA ARG A 179 -13.14 18.23 -19.87
C ARG A 179 -13.16 18.02 -18.36
N MET A 180 -14.11 18.66 -17.72
CA MET A 180 -14.37 18.49 -16.30
C MET A 180 -15.67 17.72 -16.14
N TRP A 181 -15.58 16.58 -15.47
CA TRP A 181 -16.69 15.70 -15.17
C TRP A 181 -17.14 15.89 -13.73
N PHE A 182 -18.43 15.93 -13.54
CA PHE A 182 -19.06 15.88 -12.23
C PHE A 182 -20.23 14.89 -12.30
N LEU A 183 -20.16 13.84 -11.46
CA LEU A 183 -21.21 12.85 -11.31
C LEU A 183 -21.76 12.97 -9.90
N ASN A 184 -23.02 13.37 -9.77
CA ASN A 184 -23.64 13.45 -8.45
C ASN A 184 -23.70 12.07 -7.78
N ARG A 185 -23.97 11.04 -8.59
CA ARG A 185 -24.04 9.65 -8.14
C ARG A 185 -23.66 8.71 -9.28
N TYR A 186 -22.86 7.69 -8.98
CA TYR A 186 -22.53 6.59 -9.89
C TYR A 186 -22.83 5.26 -9.22
N SER A 187 -23.64 4.42 -9.85
CA SER A 187 -23.92 3.07 -9.38
C SER A 187 -22.93 2.08 -10.01
N ARG A 188 -22.12 1.44 -9.18
CA ARG A 188 -21.18 0.38 -9.61
C ARG A 188 -21.88 -0.88 -10.12
N PHE A 189 -23.14 -1.08 -9.77
CA PHE A 189 -23.92 -2.26 -10.14
C PHE A 189 -24.66 -2.08 -11.46
N THR A 190 -25.30 -0.92 -11.64
CA THR A 190 -25.98 -0.62 -12.90
C THR A 190 -25.05 -0.06 -13.97
N LEU A 191 -23.84 0.38 -13.57
CA LEU A 191 -22.87 1.11 -14.40
C LEU A 191 -23.41 2.42 -14.95
N HIS A 192 -24.41 3.00 -14.28
CA HIS A 192 -25.05 4.26 -14.65
C HIS A 192 -24.65 5.38 -13.70
N ALA A 193 -24.43 6.55 -14.29
CA ALA A 193 -24.23 7.80 -13.60
C ALA A 193 -25.53 8.61 -13.58
N TYR A 194 -25.82 9.28 -12.48
CA TYR A 194 -27.01 10.11 -12.29
C TYR A 194 -26.62 11.52 -11.89
N GLY A 195 -27.31 12.51 -12.47
CA GLY A 195 -26.98 13.91 -12.26
C GLY A 195 -25.59 14.24 -12.78
N VAL A 196 -25.37 14.02 -14.06
CA VAL A 196 -24.08 14.17 -14.73
C VAL A 196 -23.94 15.57 -15.28
N SER A 197 -22.80 16.20 -15.06
CA SER A 197 -22.39 17.45 -15.71
C SER A 197 -21.00 17.27 -16.29
N VAL A 198 -20.87 17.50 -17.59
CA VAL A 198 -19.56 17.49 -18.28
C VAL A 198 -19.38 18.87 -18.90
N THR A 199 -18.29 19.53 -18.50
CA THR A 199 -17.93 20.84 -19.00
C THR A 199 -16.70 20.73 -19.90
N GLU A 200 -16.80 21.23 -21.13
CA GLU A 200 -15.66 21.43 -22.01
C GLU A 200 -15.04 22.80 -21.78
N LEU A 201 -13.72 22.84 -21.74
CA LEU A 201 -12.95 24.04 -21.43
C LEU A 201 -12.07 24.47 -22.60
N ASP A 202 -11.90 25.77 -22.75
CA ASP A 202 -10.91 26.34 -23.65
C ASP A 202 -9.47 26.19 -23.09
N PRO A 203 -8.40 26.56 -23.84
CA PRO A 203 -7.04 26.54 -23.32
C PRO A 203 -6.78 27.43 -22.11
N LYS A 204 -7.66 28.43 -21.86
CA LYS A 204 -7.63 29.32 -20.68
C LYS A 204 -8.53 28.81 -19.55
N ARG A 205 -9.03 27.57 -19.65
CA ARG A 205 -9.94 26.92 -18.68
C ARG A 205 -11.28 27.65 -18.48
N ARG A 206 -11.81 28.28 -19.52
CA ARG A 206 -13.15 28.88 -19.52
C ARG A 206 -14.14 27.93 -20.17
N ASP A 207 -15.37 27.94 -19.70
CA ASP A 207 -16.44 27.08 -20.19
C ASP A 207 -16.75 27.40 -21.66
N THR A 208 -16.72 26.38 -22.52
CA THR A 208 -17.12 26.48 -23.94
C THR A 208 -18.40 25.73 -24.20
N ALA A 209 -18.54 24.55 -23.62
CA ALA A 209 -19.78 23.76 -23.72
C ALA A 209 -20.00 23.01 -22.41
N ARG A 210 -21.25 22.71 -22.12
CA ARG A 210 -21.61 21.88 -20.96
C ARG A 210 -22.79 20.98 -21.32
N ILE A 211 -22.65 19.71 -21.02
CA ILE A 211 -23.72 18.73 -21.09
C ILE A 211 -24.17 18.46 -19.66
N VAL A 212 -25.46 18.67 -19.39
CA VAL A 212 -26.08 18.29 -18.11
C VAL A 212 -27.15 17.25 -18.43
N ALA A 213 -27.10 16.10 -17.75
CA ALA A 213 -28.05 15.02 -17.99
C ALA A 213 -28.52 14.39 -16.68
N ALA A 214 -29.76 13.90 -16.68
CA ALA A 214 -30.27 13.17 -15.52
C ALA A 214 -29.59 11.83 -15.35
N GLU A 215 -29.24 11.16 -16.46
CA GLU A 215 -28.63 9.84 -16.49
C GLU A 215 -27.59 9.76 -17.61
N ALA A 216 -26.49 9.04 -17.39
CA ALA A 216 -25.51 8.74 -18.42
C ALA A 216 -24.81 7.39 -18.13
N TRP A 217 -24.31 6.74 -19.18
CA TRP A 217 -23.52 5.52 -19.07
C TRP A 217 -22.48 5.45 -20.19
N PHE A 218 -21.40 4.71 -19.92
CA PHE A 218 -20.34 4.49 -20.89
C PHE A 218 -20.67 3.29 -21.77
N ASP A 219 -20.66 3.48 -23.09
CA ASP A 219 -20.79 2.38 -24.06
C ASP A 219 -19.41 1.95 -24.52
N ALA A 220 -18.94 0.80 -24.01
CA ALA A 220 -17.64 0.25 -24.34
C ALA A 220 -17.53 -0.17 -25.83
N ALA A 221 -18.63 -0.54 -26.47
CA ALA A 221 -18.62 -0.96 -27.87
C ALA A 221 -18.44 0.23 -28.83
N ARG A 222 -19.00 1.39 -28.46
CA ARG A 222 -18.95 2.63 -29.26
C ARG A 222 -17.87 3.59 -28.81
N HIS A 223 -17.12 3.27 -27.72
CA HIS A 223 -16.10 4.13 -27.12
C HIS A 223 -16.61 5.56 -26.86
N GLY A 224 -17.70 5.69 -26.10
CA GLY A 224 -18.29 6.98 -25.81
C GLY A 224 -19.37 6.92 -24.75
N TRP A 225 -19.85 8.09 -24.35
CA TRP A 225 -20.90 8.21 -23.35
C TRP A 225 -22.27 8.47 -24.00
N ILE A 226 -23.29 7.84 -23.45
CA ILE A 226 -24.68 8.09 -23.77
C ILE A 226 -25.30 8.89 -22.64
N PHE A 227 -25.86 10.06 -22.96
CA PHE A 227 -26.51 10.94 -22.01
C PHE A 227 -28.00 10.90 -22.27
N LYS A 228 -28.81 10.84 -21.21
CA LYS A 228 -30.26 10.74 -21.31
C LYS A 228 -30.95 11.84 -20.49
N ASN A 229 -32.03 12.41 -21.05
CA ASN A 229 -32.84 13.46 -20.44
C ASN A 229 -31.96 14.63 -19.95
N GLY A 230 -31.38 15.37 -20.88
CA GLY A 230 -30.44 16.43 -20.59
C GLY A 230 -30.56 17.66 -21.48
N ARG A 231 -29.59 18.54 -21.26
CA ARG A 231 -29.42 19.79 -22.02
C ARG A 231 -27.98 19.95 -22.44
N ALA A 232 -27.74 20.38 -23.66
CA ALA A 232 -26.44 20.77 -24.16
C ALA A 232 -26.37 22.30 -24.21
N LEU A 233 -25.50 22.87 -23.42
CA LEU A 233 -25.32 24.31 -23.28
C LEU A 233 -24.02 24.69 -23.99
N THR A 234 -24.05 25.78 -24.76
CA THR A 234 -22.85 26.34 -25.40
C THR A 234 -22.66 27.76 -24.91
N TYR A 235 -21.43 28.11 -24.56
CA TYR A 235 -21.07 29.40 -23.99
C TYR A 235 -20.13 30.16 -24.92
N ALA A 236 -20.20 31.48 -24.89
CA ALA A 236 -19.18 32.34 -25.47
C ALA A 236 -17.97 32.37 -24.58
N PRO A 237 -16.75 31.91 -25.00
CA PRO A 237 -15.59 31.78 -24.12
C PRO A 237 -15.09 33.11 -23.55
N GLU A 238 -15.40 34.22 -24.17
CA GLU A 238 -14.93 35.55 -23.73
C GLU A 238 -15.86 36.21 -22.71
N THR A 239 -17.17 36.09 -22.88
CA THR A 239 -18.16 36.74 -22.03
C THR A 239 -18.81 35.80 -21.03
N GLY A 240 -18.72 34.48 -21.25
CA GLY A 240 -19.44 33.47 -20.44
C GLY A 240 -20.96 33.45 -20.70
N GLU A 241 -21.44 34.21 -21.70
CA GLU A 241 -22.84 34.25 -22.05
C GLU A 241 -23.31 32.92 -22.67
N LEU A 242 -24.51 32.52 -22.34
CA LEU A 242 -25.14 31.33 -22.90
C LEU A 242 -25.58 31.63 -24.36
N LEU A 243 -24.92 30.97 -25.32
CA LEU A 243 -25.24 31.12 -26.76
C LEU A 243 -26.34 30.18 -27.21
N ALA A 244 -26.38 28.97 -26.68
CA ALA A 244 -27.38 27.98 -27.07
C ALA A 244 -27.72 27.06 -25.89
N ASP A 245 -29.00 26.65 -25.83
CA ASP A 245 -29.53 25.69 -24.88
C ASP A 245 -30.41 24.70 -25.69
N GLN A 246 -29.89 23.50 -25.88
CA GLN A 246 -30.52 22.44 -26.67
C GLN A 246 -30.93 21.28 -25.76
N PRO A 247 -32.23 21.13 -25.44
CA PRO A 247 -32.70 19.96 -24.71
C PRO A 247 -32.64 18.72 -25.61
N PHE A 248 -32.30 17.57 -25.01
CA PHE A 248 -32.28 16.28 -25.70
C PHE A 248 -32.85 15.18 -24.80
N THR A 249 -33.48 14.19 -25.43
CA THR A 249 -33.94 12.98 -24.74
C THR A 249 -32.80 11.98 -24.61
N GLU A 250 -32.02 11.81 -25.69
CA GLU A 250 -30.83 10.96 -25.72
C GLU A 250 -29.77 11.61 -26.61
N LYS A 251 -28.52 11.58 -26.17
CA LYS A 251 -27.36 12.11 -26.90
C LYS A 251 -26.17 11.20 -26.73
N PHE A 252 -25.64 10.72 -27.84
CA PHE A 252 -24.35 10.03 -27.85
C PHE A 252 -23.21 11.04 -28.06
N ALA A 253 -22.21 11.02 -27.19
CA ALA A 253 -21.01 11.85 -27.32
C ALA A 253 -19.83 10.96 -27.73
N ALA A 254 -19.50 10.96 -29.00
CA ALA A 254 -18.32 10.29 -29.53
C ALA A 254 -17.05 11.02 -29.08
N GLY A 255 -15.99 10.26 -28.77
CA GLY A 255 -14.71 10.82 -28.32
C GLY A 255 -14.68 11.23 -26.84
N TYR A 256 -15.68 10.84 -26.06
CA TYR A 256 -15.68 10.90 -24.60
C TYR A 256 -15.22 9.54 -24.05
N ASP A 257 -13.92 9.31 -24.07
CA ASP A 257 -13.28 8.00 -23.82
C ASP A 257 -12.92 7.80 -22.34
N GLU A 258 -13.29 8.75 -21.48
CA GLU A 258 -13.06 8.67 -20.05
C GLU A 258 -13.87 7.51 -19.45
N LYS A 259 -13.15 6.46 -19.05
CA LYS A 259 -13.77 5.28 -18.43
C LYS A 259 -14.20 5.56 -17.01
N PRO A 260 -15.41 5.12 -16.60
CA PRO A 260 -15.87 5.28 -15.22
C PRO A 260 -14.94 4.68 -14.19
N GLU A 261 -14.30 3.53 -14.50
CA GLU A 261 -13.36 2.86 -13.60
C GLU A 261 -12.20 3.78 -13.23
N LEU A 262 -11.62 4.47 -14.21
CA LEU A 262 -10.51 5.41 -13.99
C LEU A 262 -10.94 6.62 -13.17
N MET A 263 -12.14 7.16 -13.43
CA MET A 263 -12.69 8.28 -12.65
C MET A 263 -12.85 7.90 -11.17
N LEU A 264 -13.29 6.68 -10.90
CA LEU A 264 -13.47 6.16 -9.55
C LEU A 264 -12.15 5.82 -8.85
N LEU A 265 -11.12 5.39 -9.62
CA LEU A 265 -9.79 5.09 -9.08
C LEU A 265 -9.05 6.36 -8.63
N ILE A 266 -9.12 7.43 -9.39
CA ILE A 266 -8.44 8.70 -9.06
C ILE A 266 -9.01 9.38 -7.80
N ASP A 267 -10.24 9.06 -7.42
CA ASP A 267 -10.83 9.54 -6.18
C ASP A 267 -10.46 8.68 -4.94
N GLN A 268 -9.82 7.53 -5.16
CA GLN A 268 -9.38 6.66 -4.06
C GLN A 268 -8.07 7.14 -3.45
N ARG A 269 -7.88 6.82 -2.16
CA ARG A 269 -6.62 7.15 -1.48
C ARG A 269 -5.49 6.29 -2.04
N PRO A 270 -4.30 6.87 -2.31
CA PRO A 270 -3.15 6.11 -2.82
C PRO A 270 -2.75 4.90 -1.97
N ILE A 271 -3.02 4.96 -0.65
CA ILE A 271 -2.70 3.87 0.29
C ILE A 271 -3.52 2.60 0.04
N ASP A 272 -4.70 2.75 -0.56
CA ASP A 272 -5.66 1.68 -0.79
C ASP A 272 -5.49 1.00 -2.16
N LEU A 273 -4.60 1.51 -2.99
CA LEU A 273 -4.39 1.07 -4.37
C LEU A 273 -3.30 0.00 -4.46
N SER A 274 -3.50 -0.94 -5.37
CA SER A 274 -2.48 -1.93 -5.74
C SER A 274 -1.36 -1.30 -6.57
N LEU A 275 -0.24 -2.00 -6.66
CA LEU A 275 0.91 -1.55 -7.47
C LEU A 275 0.55 -1.43 -8.96
N HIS A 276 -0.38 -2.26 -9.45
CA HIS A 276 -0.88 -2.20 -10.82
C HIS A 276 -1.76 -0.96 -11.06
N GLU A 277 -2.74 -0.73 -10.20
CA GLU A 277 -3.62 0.45 -10.25
C GLU A 277 -2.83 1.75 -10.10
N LEU A 278 -1.85 1.78 -9.18
CA LEU A 278 -0.94 2.92 -9.03
C LEU A 278 -0.18 3.22 -10.33
N ARG A 279 0.33 2.18 -11.02
CA ARG A 279 1.03 2.34 -12.30
C ARG A 279 0.11 2.91 -13.38
N GLU A 280 -1.12 2.43 -13.46
CA GLU A 280 -2.12 2.92 -14.43
C GLU A 280 -2.46 4.39 -14.18
N ILE A 281 -2.74 4.75 -12.92
CA ILE A 281 -3.03 6.14 -12.52
C ILE A 281 -1.83 7.05 -12.75
N ILE A 282 -0.61 6.61 -12.40
CA ILE A 282 0.62 7.39 -12.64
C ILE A 282 0.77 7.65 -14.14
N GLY A 283 0.58 6.63 -15.00
CA GLY A 283 0.64 6.82 -16.44
C GLY A 283 -0.35 7.86 -16.96
N TYR A 284 -1.56 7.85 -16.42
CA TYR A 284 -2.60 8.84 -16.75
C TYR A 284 -2.23 10.25 -16.25
N LEU A 285 -1.91 10.38 -14.96
CA LEU A 285 -1.61 11.67 -14.32
C LEU A 285 -0.32 12.31 -14.85
N THR A 286 0.66 11.50 -15.28
CA THR A 286 1.88 12.00 -15.95
C THR A 286 1.54 12.64 -17.28
N ALA A 287 0.69 12.00 -18.09
CA ALA A 287 0.25 12.55 -19.36
C ALA A 287 -0.53 13.87 -19.19
N GLU A 288 -1.17 14.06 -18.04
CA GLU A 288 -1.96 15.24 -17.70
C GLU A 288 -1.19 16.33 -16.95
N HIS A 289 0.07 16.09 -16.55
CA HIS A 289 0.86 16.99 -15.69
C HIS A 289 0.12 17.39 -14.40
N SER A 290 -0.63 16.46 -13.83
CA SER A 290 -1.48 16.72 -12.67
C SER A 290 -0.64 16.87 -11.39
N PRO A 291 -0.89 17.88 -10.54
CA PRO A 291 -0.20 18.02 -9.26
C PRO A 291 -0.47 16.87 -8.27
N LYS A 292 -1.53 16.09 -8.49
CA LYS A 292 -1.83 14.89 -7.69
C LYS A 292 -0.83 13.76 -7.92
N LEU A 293 -0.10 13.75 -9.06
CA LEU A 293 0.84 12.71 -9.47
C LEU A 293 1.81 12.31 -8.35
N VAL A 294 2.39 13.28 -7.68
CA VAL A 294 3.41 13.07 -6.65
C VAL A 294 2.94 12.15 -5.52
N ASN A 295 1.68 12.25 -5.11
CA ASN A 295 1.15 11.41 -4.03
C ASN A 295 1.08 9.91 -4.43
N TYR A 296 0.79 9.63 -5.69
CA TYR A 296 0.73 8.27 -6.23
C TYR A 296 2.12 7.71 -6.48
N GLU A 297 3.05 8.52 -6.99
CA GLU A 297 4.46 8.13 -7.19
C GLU A 297 5.15 7.82 -5.86
N VAL A 298 4.99 8.66 -4.84
CA VAL A 298 5.53 8.40 -3.50
C VAL A 298 5.03 7.08 -2.95
N ARG A 299 3.73 6.77 -3.14
CA ARG A 299 3.18 5.48 -2.70
C ARG A 299 3.72 4.31 -3.51
N TYR A 300 3.85 4.47 -4.83
CA TYR A 300 4.38 3.44 -5.74
C TYR A 300 5.83 3.08 -5.39
N PHE A 301 6.71 4.07 -5.30
CA PHE A 301 8.11 3.85 -4.94
C PHE A 301 8.26 3.39 -3.49
N GLY A 302 7.39 3.85 -2.58
CA GLY A 302 7.33 3.39 -1.20
C GLY A 302 7.06 1.88 -1.11
N LEU A 303 6.09 1.34 -1.84
CA LEU A 303 5.79 -0.10 -1.88
C LEU A 303 6.99 -0.93 -2.36
N ILE A 304 7.76 -0.42 -3.33
CA ILE A 304 8.98 -1.08 -3.82
C ILE A 304 10.08 -1.04 -2.76
N ALA A 305 10.29 0.12 -2.15
CA ALA A 305 11.33 0.32 -1.13
C ALA A 305 11.05 -0.49 0.15
N ASP A 306 9.80 -0.59 0.58
CA ASP A 306 9.35 -1.35 1.76
C ASP A 306 9.61 -2.85 1.63
N THR A 307 9.77 -3.35 0.40
CA THR A 307 10.14 -4.75 0.14
C THR A 307 11.48 -5.14 0.76
N LEU A 308 12.42 -4.20 0.88
CA LEU A 308 13.72 -4.42 1.54
C LEU A 308 13.67 -4.24 3.06
N GLY A 309 12.54 -3.81 3.60
CA GLY A 309 12.34 -3.61 5.03
C GLY A 309 12.84 -4.78 5.91
N PRO A 310 12.50 -6.03 5.61
CA PRO A 310 13.00 -7.19 6.37
C PRO A 310 14.52 -7.27 6.48
N LEU A 311 15.26 -7.04 5.39
CA LEU A 311 16.73 -7.06 5.41
C LEU A 311 17.31 -5.91 6.23
N ILE A 312 16.74 -4.73 6.12
CA ILE A 312 17.19 -3.53 6.86
C ILE A 312 16.98 -3.75 8.35
N VAL A 313 15.84 -4.30 8.73
CA VAL A 313 15.51 -4.61 10.12
C VAL A 313 16.48 -5.64 10.70
N ILE A 314 16.79 -6.70 9.94
CA ILE A 314 17.77 -7.72 10.34
C ILE A 314 19.16 -7.11 10.47
N ALA A 315 19.55 -6.26 9.52
CA ALA A 315 20.84 -5.57 9.56
C ALA A 315 21.03 -4.73 10.82
N ILE A 316 19.94 -4.11 11.31
CA ILE A 316 19.97 -3.34 12.56
C ILE A 316 19.91 -4.24 13.79
N ALA A 317 19.04 -5.24 13.78
CA ALA A 317 18.80 -6.10 14.93
C ALA A 317 20.05 -6.87 15.38
N ILE A 318 20.83 -7.39 14.42
CA ILE A 318 22.00 -8.23 14.71
C ILE A 318 23.05 -7.49 15.57
N PRO A 319 23.57 -6.30 15.20
CA PRO A 319 24.54 -5.58 16.00
C PRO A 319 24.06 -5.29 17.42
N PHE A 320 22.79 -4.90 17.56
CA PHE A 320 22.25 -4.56 18.88
C PHE A 320 22.02 -5.78 19.78
N ALA A 321 21.63 -6.90 19.19
CA ALA A 321 21.44 -8.13 19.94
C ALA A 321 22.76 -8.68 20.51
N VAL A 322 23.89 -8.47 19.81
CA VAL A 322 25.19 -9.01 20.17
C VAL A 322 26.05 -8.04 20.98
N SER A 323 25.92 -6.73 20.74
CA SER A 323 26.70 -5.71 21.48
C SER A 323 26.27 -5.55 22.96
N GLY A 324 25.11 -6.07 23.33
CA GLY A 324 24.48 -5.93 24.65
C GLY A 324 25.13 -6.77 25.79
N VAL A 325 26.25 -7.46 25.55
CA VAL A 325 26.85 -8.45 26.48
C VAL A 325 27.22 -7.87 27.84
N ARG A 326 27.64 -6.62 27.89
CA ARG A 326 28.02 -5.93 29.13
C ARG A 326 26.96 -4.94 29.65
N VAL A 327 25.89 -4.74 28.90
CA VAL A 327 24.79 -3.84 29.22
C VAL A 327 23.49 -4.64 29.27
N ASN A 328 22.57 -4.27 30.15
CA ASN A 328 21.28 -4.94 30.29
C ASN A 328 20.65 -5.16 28.88
N PRO A 329 20.25 -6.40 28.53
CA PRO A 329 19.64 -6.70 27.21
C PRO A 329 18.44 -5.79 26.84
N ALA A 330 17.72 -5.30 27.84
CA ALA A 330 16.64 -4.33 27.65
C ALA A 330 17.12 -3.04 26.95
N VAL A 331 18.37 -2.63 27.18
CA VAL A 331 18.94 -1.43 26.54
C VAL A 331 19.17 -1.65 25.04
N GLY A 332 19.61 -2.85 24.64
CA GLY A 332 19.74 -3.21 23.22
C GLY A 332 18.40 -3.21 22.50
N VAL A 333 17.39 -3.84 23.13
CA VAL A 333 16.01 -3.86 22.61
C VAL A 333 15.45 -2.44 22.48
N SER A 334 15.57 -1.62 23.53
CA SER A 334 15.07 -0.24 23.52
C SER A 334 15.74 0.60 22.42
N LYS A 335 17.06 0.46 22.23
CA LYS A 335 17.78 1.17 21.16
C LYS A 335 17.30 0.75 19.77
N SER A 336 17.08 -0.54 19.54
CA SER A 336 16.60 -1.03 18.23
C SER A 336 15.18 -0.58 17.94
N ILE A 337 14.31 -0.62 18.94
CA ILE A 337 12.95 -0.06 18.82
C ILE A 337 13.04 1.45 18.54
N GLY A 338 13.88 2.18 19.24
CA GLY A 338 14.10 3.61 19.00
C GLY A 338 14.58 3.91 17.59
N LEU A 339 15.50 3.09 17.02
CA LEU A 339 15.94 3.23 15.63
C LEU A 339 14.83 2.89 14.63
N PHE A 340 14.01 1.91 14.94
CA PHE A 340 12.87 1.59 14.11
C PHE A 340 11.85 2.75 14.07
N PHE A 341 11.55 3.36 15.22
CA PHE A 341 10.73 4.58 15.25
C PHE A 341 11.40 5.74 14.49
N LEU A 342 12.70 5.91 14.64
CA LEU A 342 13.45 6.93 13.89
C LEU A 342 13.32 6.71 12.38
N TYR A 343 13.38 5.45 11.93
CA TYR A 343 13.14 5.11 10.52
C TYR A 343 11.76 5.58 10.06
N TYR A 344 10.70 5.28 10.82
CA TYR A 344 9.35 5.73 10.48
C TYR A 344 9.23 7.26 10.45
N VAL A 345 9.85 7.93 11.39
CA VAL A 345 9.86 9.41 11.40
C VAL A 345 10.57 9.96 10.16
N LEU A 346 11.74 9.39 9.81
CA LEU A 346 12.49 9.80 8.62
C LEU A 346 11.72 9.48 7.32
N ALA A 347 11.08 8.32 7.24
CA ALA A 347 10.26 7.93 6.09
C ALA A 347 9.07 8.88 5.89
N ASN A 348 8.33 9.18 6.96
CA ASN A 348 7.23 10.14 6.89
C ASN A 348 7.69 11.56 6.57
N PHE A 349 8.86 11.97 7.09
CA PHE A 349 9.45 13.26 6.79
C PHE A 349 9.88 13.35 5.32
N ALA A 350 10.55 12.32 4.78
CA ALA A 350 10.92 12.25 3.36
C ALA A 350 9.68 12.28 2.45
N THR A 351 8.64 11.51 2.78
CA THR A 351 7.34 11.54 2.10
C THR A 351 6.73 12.94 2.11
N SER A 352 6.75 13.63 3.25
CA SER A 352 6.24 15.00 3.38
C SER A 352 7.02 16.00 2.54
N LEU A 353 8.33 15.83 2.40
CA LEU A 353 9.14 16.66 1.52
C LEU A 353 8.82 16.42 0.04
N ALA A 354 8.62 15.17 -0.35
CA ALA A 354 8.24 14.82 -1.72
C ALA A 354 6.86 15.38 -2.09
N THR A 355 5.86 15.23 -1.22
CA THR A 355 4.52 15.77 -1.47
C THR A 355 4.47 17.29 -1.57
N LYS A 356 5.47 17.99 -1.00
CA LYS A 356 5.67 19.43 -1.16
C LYS A 356 6.52 19.82 -2.38
N GLY A 357 6.96 18.85 -3.18
CA GLY A 357 7.79 19.07 -4.36
C GLY A 357 9.25 19.46 -4.04
N LEU A 358 9.72 19.26 -2.80
CA LEU A 358 11.09 19.57 -2.36
C LEU A 358 12.06 18.40 -2.58
N LEU A 359 11.53 17.20 -2.77
CA LEU A 359 12.30 15.97 -3.00
C LEU A 359 11.62 15.13 -4.07
N GLU A 360 12.39 14.48 -4.93
CA GLU A 360 11.85 13.55 -5.92
C GLU A 360 11.21 12.33 -5.24
N PRO A 361 10.08 11.82 -5.73
CA PRO A 361 9.33 10.73 -5.09
C PRO A 361 10.11 9.43 -4.90
N ASP A 362 10.98 9.07 -5.85
CA ASP A 362 11.87 7.93 -5.78
C ASP A 362 12.92 8.10 -4.68
N LEU A 363 13.60 9.25 -4.63
CA LEU A 363 14.56 9.56 -3.58
C LEU A 363 13.91 9.55 -2.19
N ALA A 364 12.70 10.07 -2.07
CA ALA A 364 11.97 10.06 -0.80
C ALA A 364 11.72 8.64 -0.26
N ALA A 365 11.46 7.68 -1.15
CA ALA A 365 11.27 6.30 -0.79
C ALA A 365 12.58 5.59 -0.38
N TRP A 366 13.69 5.91 -1.05
CA TRP A 366 14.95 5.20 -0.84
C TRP A 366 15.85 5.79 0.25
N VAL A 367 15.82 7.11 0.47
CA VAL A 367 16.68 7.81 1.45
C VAL A 367 16.62 7.19 2.85
N PRO A 368 15.45 6.89 3.45
CA PRO A 368 15.39 6.25 4.76
C PRO A 368 16.05 4.86 4.79
N ASN A 369 15.84 4.08 3.73
CA ASN A 369 16.39 2.72 3.61
C ASN A 369 17.90 2.73 3.48
N VAL A 370 18.45 3.60 2.63
CA VAL A 370 19.90 3.77 2.44
C VAL A 370 20.54 4.31 3.72
N GLY A 371 19.91 5.29 4.37
CA GLY A 371 20.39 5.86 5.63
C GLY A 371 20.50 4.79 6.72
N LEU A 372 19.47 3.95 6.86
CA LEU A 372 19.46 2.88 7.84
C LEU A 372 20.43 1.76 7.51
N ALA A 373 20.59 1.40 6.24
CA ALA A 373 21.57 0.42 5.78
C ALA A 373 23.01 0.90 6.04
N ALA A 374 23.30 2.17 5.80
CA ALA A 374 24.60 2.79 6.12
C ALA A 374 24.88 2.77 7.63
N LEU A 375 23.87 3.09 8.44
CA LEU A 375 23.96 3.02 9.90
C LEU A 375 24.23 1.60 10.38
N ALA A 376 23.52 0.62 9.85
CA ALA A 376 23.73 -0.80 10.15
C ALA A 376 25.16 -1.24 9.78
N ALA A 377 25.64 -0.87 8.59
CA ALA A 377 27.00 -1.17 8.15
C ALA A 377 28.05 -0.56 9.10
N TRP A 378 27.83 0.67 9.56
CA TRP A 378 28.71 1.33 10.54
C TRP A 378 28.74 0.57 11.89
N PHE A 379 27.58 0.12 12.38
CA PHE A 379 27.54 -0.70 13.60
C PHE A 379 28.26 -2.05 13.41
N PHE A 380 28.10 -2.72 12.25
CA PHE A 380 28.79 -3.95 11.93
C PHE A 380 30.30 -3.75 11.90
N ALA A 381 30.82 -2.64 11.35
CA ALA A 381 32.23 -2.31 11.32
C ALA A 381 32.84 -2.15 12.75
N ARG A 382 32.02 -1.72 13.71
CA ARG A 382 32.42 -1.58 15.12
C ARG A 382 32.35 -2.86 15.95
N LEU A 383 31.71 -3.92 15.44
CA LEU A 383 31.62 -5.23 16.09
C LEU A 383 32.90 -6.10 15.90
N ARG A 384 33.88 -5.66 15.10
CA ARG A 384 35.13 -6.33 14.84
C ARG A 384 36.13 -6.18 15.99
#